data_00106a476fd98ee791feffef99611ed5
#
_entry.id   00106a476fd98ee791feffef99611ed5
#
_cell.length_a   1.000
_cell.length_b   1.000
_cell.length_c   1.000
_cell.angle_alpha   90.00
_cell.angle_beta   90.00
_cell.angle_gamma   90.00
#
_symmetry.space_group_name_H-M   'P 1'
#
loop_
_entity.id
_entity.type
_entity.pdbx_description
1 polymer ?
#
loop_
_entity_poly.entity_id
_entity_poly.type
_entity_poly.pdbx_seq_one_letter_code
_entity_poly.pdbx_strand_id
1 'polypeptide(L)'
;MRVLFLASEMAPYAKTGGLGDVIGALPGQLRAEGIETWVLQPYYGKPEIPHLRYLGSFTPPYTEHQGEIWCLPAEPNTLFLREPGYYERGGIYQDLYGQDWPDNAERYAYLNRMGVELAQGRIPFLPGRMDLLHAHDWQAALAPYLLALESRIGAPRPATLLSIHNLAYQGRFLPSLLSALHLPTEDFHPAGTELYGSFSFLKAGLIYADALSTVSPRYAQEIQTETFGMGLAGLLQARSGDLTGILNGIDDTRWNPTADPYLVAHYDTDNLAGKARCKSALQSQLGLYPDPEVLLLGVISRFVEQKGTDLILQLAPELLHERIQLVLLGSGEADYQNRARQLATEHPGQVAVHIGFDEGLAHRIEAGIDAFLMPSRFEPCGLNQMFSLRYGSPPIVHATGGLADTVRDIDEDARAGNGFVFAPADIEGLRDAIQRALRHFQHREHWRELQRRGMRGDYGWQHAAREYVALYRQLRPGA
;
A
#
# COMPACT_ATOMS: atom_id res chain seq x y z
N MET A 1 10.21 -16.58 18.20
CA MET A 1 10.82 -16.06 16.95
C MET A 1 10.86 -14.54 16.99
N ARG A 2 12.02 -13.95 16.72
CA ARG A 2 12.23 -12.49 16.60
C ARG A 2 12.33 -12.08 15.16
N VAL A 3 11.48 -11.15 14.71
CA VAL A 3 11.43 -10.67 13.33
C VAL A 3 11.66 -9.17 13.29
N LEU A 4 12.64 -8.74 12.50
CA LEU A 4 12.87 -7.32 12.21
C LEU A 4 12.17 -6.93 10.92
N PHE A 5 11.25 -6.00 10.99
CA PHE A 5 10.69 -5.28 9.85
C PHE A 5 11.59 -4.10 9.50
N LEU A 6 12.08 -4.07 8.28
CA LEU A 6 12.86 -2.97 7.73
C LEU A 6 12.07 -2.29 6.64
N ALA A 7 11.68 -1.03 6.85
CA ALA A 7 10.81 -0.30 5.95
C ALA A 7 11.09 1.20 5.93
N SER A 8 10.71 1.86 4.85
CA SER A 8 10.81 3.31 4.70
C SER A 8 9.59 4.07 5.24
N GLU A 9 8.46 3.39 5.44
CA GLU A 9 7.20 3.98 5.86
C GLU A 9 6.58 3.16 7.00
N MET A 10 5.84 3.84 7.87
CA MET A 10 4.96 3.25 8.89
C MET A 10 3.89 4.27 9.31
N ALA A 11 2.63 3.95 9.10
CA ALA A 11 1.53 4.79 9.59
C ALA A 11 1.47 4.74 11.15
N PRO A 12 1.15 5.83 11.83
CA PRO A 12 0.81 7.17 11.31
C PRO A 12 2.02 8.08 11.09
N TYR A 13 3.26 7.62 11.28
CA TYR A 13 4.47 8.43 11.39
C TYR A 13 5.05 8.88 10.06
N ALA A 14 4.97 8.00 9.05
CA ALA A 14 5.45 8.27 7.69
C ALA A 14 4.62 7.44 6.71
N LYS A 15 3.92 8.09 5.78
CA LYS A 15 3.05 7.39 4.83
C LYS A 15 2.92 8.17 3.51
N THR A 16 3.13 7.45 2.40
CA THR A 16 2.80 7.91 1.06
C THR A 16 1.86 6.95 0.33
N GLY A 17 1.80 5.70 0.79
CA GLY A 17 1.03 4.64 0.15
C GLY A 17 0.68 3.48 1.09
N GLY A 18 0.28 2.35 0.50
CA GLY A 18 -0.14 1.16 1.24
C GLY A 18 0.95 0.51 2.09
N LEU A 19 2.25 0.73 1.76
CA LEU A 19 3.37 0.25 2.58
C LEU A 19 3.26 0.75 4.02
N GLY A 20 2.97 2.06 4.19
CA GLY A 20 2.80 2.64 5.52
C GLY A 20 1.69 1.97 6.32
N ASP A 21 0.56 1.63 5.69
CA ASP A 21 -0.55 0.93 6.34
C ASP A 21 -0.15 -0.48 6.78
N VAL A 22 0.56 -1.22 5.92
CA VAL A 22 1.04 -2.58 6.25
C VAL A 22 1.96 -2.55 7.47
N ILE A 23 2.97 -1.68 7.48
CA ILE A 23 3.93 -1.60 8.58
C ILE A 23 3.29 -1.05 9.86
N GLY A 24 2.27 -0.21 9.72
CA GLY A 24 1.49 0.29 10.87
C GLY A 24 0.61 -0.77 11.54
N ALA A 25 0.22 -1.83 10.80
CA ALA A 25 -0.76 -2.81 11.29
C ALA A 25 -0.20 -4.23 11.49
N LEU A 26 0.48 -4.79 10.49
CA LEU A 26 0.92 -6.19 10.48
C LEU A 26 1.83 -6.57 11.66
N PRO A 27 2.84 -5.77 12.08
CA PRO A 27 3.68 -6.13 13.22
C PRO A 27 2.88 -6.31 14.52
N GLY A 28 1.83 -5.50 14.72
CA GLY A 28 0.91 -5.62 15.86
C GLY A 28 0.13 -6.93 15.87
N GLN A 29 -0.40 -7.31 14.71
CA GLN A 29 -1.15 -8.57 14.54
C GLN A 29 -0.25 -9.80 14.70
N LEU A 30 0.98 -9.75 14.21
CA LEU A 30 1.96 -10.82 14.40
C LEU A 30 2.35 -11.00 15.87
N ARG A 31 2.41 -9.92 16.64
CA ARG A 31 2.61 -10.02 18.10
C ARG A 31 1.45 -10.75 18.76
N ALA A 32 0.21 -10.54 18.32
CA ALA A 32 -0.96 -11.28 18.81
C ALA A 32 -0.89 -12.78 18.45
N GLU A 33 -0.21 -13.14 17.36
CA GLU A 33 0.07 -14.53 16.94
C GLU A 33 1.36 -15.12 17.58
N GLY A 34 1.98 -14.40 18.53
CA GLY A 34 3.14 -14.89 19.31
C GLY A 34 4.52 -14.64 18.66
N ILE A 35 4.61 -13.78 17.64
CA ILE A 35 5.87 -13.36 17.03
C ILE A 35 6.39 -12.09 17.70
N GLU A 36 7.62 -12.08 18.17
CA GLU A 36 8.28 -10.87 18.67
C GLU A 36 8.73 -10.02 17.48
N THR A 37 7.97 -8.96 17.17
CA THR A 37 8.27 -8.09 16.03
C THR A 37 8.99 -6.82 16.48
N TRP A 38 9.98 -6.44 15.70
CA TRP A 38 10.72 -5.18 15.79
C TRP A 38 10.55 -4.43 14.47
N VAL A 39 10.44 -3.12 14.51
CA VAL A 39 10.35 -2.28 13.30
C VAL A 39 11.47 -1.26 13.34
N LEU A 40 12.22 -1.13 12.24
CA LEU A 40 13.18 -0.05 12.03
C LEU A 40 12.74 0.76 10.82
N GLN A 41 12.49 2.03 11.02
CA GLN A 41 12.15 3.00 9.97
C GLN A 41 12.92 4.32 10.15
N PRO A 42 13.10 5.11 9.09
CA PRO A 42 13.64 6.45 9.22
C PRO A 42 12.71 7.40 10.00
N TYR A 43 13.30 8.36 10.71
CA TYR A 43 12.58 9.50 11.28
C TYR A 43 12.69 10.69 10.33
N TYR A 44 11.58 11.06 9.72
CA TYR A 44 11.54 12.13 8.71
C TYR A 44 11.31 13.54 9.29
N GLY A 45 11.22 13.66 10.62
CA GLY A 45 11.03 14.94 11.30
C GLY A 45 9.59 15.49 11.26
N LYS A 46 8.76 14.98 10.37
CA LYS A 46 7.33 15.38 10.25
C LYS A 46 6.47 14.18 9.87
N PRO A 47 5.30 13.98 10.54
CA PRO A 47 4.87 14.74 11.72
C PRO A 47 5.86 14.59 12.87
N GLU A 48 5.93 15.58 13.77
CA GLU A 48 6.70 15.45 15.00
C GLU A 48 6.10 14.34 15.86
N ILE A 49 6.95 13.40 16.30
CA ILE A 49 6.52 12.28 17.15
C ILE A 49 6.82 12.65 18.59
N PRO A 50 5.79 12.93 19.42
CA PRO A 50 6.00 13.33 20.79
C PRO A 50 6.56 12.17 21.65
N HIS A 51 7.33 12.52 22.66
CA HIS A 51 7.82 11.59 23.69
C HIS A 51 8.73 10.47 23.20
N LEU A 52 9.44 10.64 22.07
CA LEU A 52 10.45 9.69 21.66
C LEU A 52 11.55 9.57 22.73
N ARG A 53 11.95 8.34 23.05
CA ARG A 53 13.04 8.02 23.94
C ARG A 53 14.29 7.68 23.15
N TYR A 54 15.36 8.40 23.42
CA TYR A 54 16.68 8.10 22.88
C TYR A 54 17.22 6.78 23.49
N LEU A 55 17.74 5.89 22.65
CA LEU A 55 18.32 4.62 23.04
C LEU A 55 19.84 4.62 22.92
N GLY A 56 20.40 5.27 21.91
CA GLY A 56 21.83 5.34 21.66
C GLY A 56 22.14 5.74 20.22
N SER A 57 23.44 5.91 19.94
CA SER A 57 23.95 6.20 18.59
C SER A 57 24.84 5.06 18.12
N PHE A 58 24.81 4.80 16.82
CA PHE A 58 25.62 3.78 16.17
C PHE A 58 26.06 4.25 14.78
N THR A 59 27.30 3.90 14.40
CA THR A 59 27.83 4.12 13.05
C THR A 59 27.99 2.77 12.37
N PRO A 60 27.15 2.44 11.36
CA PRO A 60 27.30 1.18 10.64
C PRO A 60 28.56 1.16 9.78
N PRO A 61 29.10 -0.01 9.41
CA PRO A 61 30.27 -0.13 8.58
C PRO A 61 30.13 0.60 7.23
N TYR A 62 31.26 1.04 6.68
CA TYR A 62 31.34 1.70 5.37
C TYR A 62 30.57 3.02 5.25
N THR A 63 30.45 3.76 6.34
CA THR A 63 29.89 5.12 6.37
C THR A 63 30.50 5.90 7.53
N GLU A 64 30.57 7.22 7.39
CA GLU A 64 30.96 8.15 8.47
C GLU A 64 29.74 8.71 9.21
N HIS A 65 28.53 8.44 8.72
CA HIS A 65 27.28 8.92 9.31
C HIS A 65 26.94 8.16 10.57
N GLN A 66 26.79 8.88 11.68
CA GLN A 66 26.32 8.34 12.93
C GLN A 66 24.79 8.49 13.02
N GLY A 67 24.07 7.39 13.18
CA GLY A 67 22.63 7.39 13.37
C GLY A 67 22.25 7.32 14.84
N GLU A 68 21.27 8.10 15.22
CA GLU A 68 20.59 7.98 16.51
C GLU A 68 19.40 7.02 16.39
N ILE A 69 19.24 6.17 17.38
CA ILE A 69 18.07 5.27 17.45
C ILE A 69 17.19 5.71 18.61
N TRP A 70 15.93 5.92 18.28
CA TRP A 70 14.87 6.35 19.18
C TRP A 70 13.73 5.35 19.17
N CYS A 71 12.93 5.28 20.22
CA CYS A 71 11.73 4.44 20.29
C CYS A 71 10.55 5.16 20.94
N LEU A 72 9.36 4.64 20.70
CA LEU A 72 8.17 5.02 21.46
C LEU A 72 8.19 4.30 22.81
N PRO A 73 8.02 4.99 23.95
CA PRO A 73 7.95 4.33 25.25
C PRO A 73 6.82 3.31 25.37
N ALA A 74 5.68 3.58 24.71
CA ALA A 74 4.53 2.69 24.68
C ALA A 74 4.74 1.46 23.77
N GLU A 75 5.61 1.59 22.75
CA GLU A 75 5.94 0.54 21.78
C GLU A 75 7.46 0.46 21.60
N PRO A 76 8.20 -0.07 22.57
CA PRO A 76 9.67 0.00 22.58
C PRO A 76 10.34 -0.76 21.44
N ASN A 77 9.61 -1.64 20.78
CA ASN A 77 10.06 -2.38 19.59
C ASN A 77 9.86 -1.60 18.27
N THR A 78 9.25 -0.41 18.32
CA THR A 78 9.14 0.51 17.17
C THR A 78 10.29 1.51 17.24
N LEU A 79 11.27 1.33 16.35
CA LEU A 79 12.52 2.08 16.30
C LEU A 79 12.52 3.09 15.17
N PHE A 80 12.98 4.29 15.47
CA PHE A 80 13.17 5.40 14.53
C PHE A 80 14.66 5.67 14.37
N LEU A 81 15.14 5.52 13.14
CA LEU A 81 16.50 5.87 12.75
C LEU A 81 16.54 7.35 12.39
N ARG A 82 17.22 8.13 13.20
CA ARG A 82 17.43 9.56 13.00
C ARG A 82 18.83 9.83 12.45
N GLU A 83 18.89 10.40 11.30
CA GLU A 83 20.07 11.02 10.67
C GLU A 83 19.55 12.24 9.91
N PRO A 84 19.64 13.47 10.50
CA PRO A 84 18.98 14.65 9.95
C PRO A 84 19.41 15.00 8.52
N GLY A 85 20.69 14.78 8.19
CA GLY A 85 21.20 14.99 6.84
C GLY A 85 20.52 14.14 5.78
N TYR A 86 20.09 12.93 6.13
CA TYR A 86 19.41 12.03 5.21
C TYR A 86 17.87 12.14 5.26
N TYR A 87 17.27 12.29 6.45
CA TYR A 87 15.83 12.05 6.58
C TYR A 87 15.01 13.28 6.94
N GLU A 88 15.54 14.28 7.67
CA GLU A 88 14.74 15.43 8.11
C GLU A 88 14.72 16.57 7.07
N ARG A 89 14.26 16.28 5.85
CA ARG A 89 14.35 17.19 4.69
C ARG A 89 13.01 17.66 4.13
N GLY A 90 11.87 17.20 4.71
CA GLY A 90 10.55 17.65 4.25
C GLY A 90 9.94 16.82 3.11
N GLY A 91 10.22 15.53 3.07
CA GLY A 91 9.62 14.56 2.15
C GLY A 91 10.27 13.20 2.32
N ILE A 92 9.53 12.13 2.03
CA ILE A 92 10.03 10.77 2.20
C ILE A 92 11.00 10.42 1.05
N TYR A 93 10.53 10.47 -0.18
CA TYR A 93 11.31 10.08 -1.38
C TYR A 93 11.69 11.26 -2.24
N GLN A 94 10.90 12.30 -2.19
CA GLN A 94 10.93 13.46 -3.08
C GLN A 94 10.93 14.75 -2.27
N ASP A 95 11.41 15.80 -2.88
CA ASP A 95 11.32 17.15 -2.35
C ASP A 95 9.90 17.72 -2.49
N LEU A 96 9.72 18.97 -2.07
CA LEU A 96 8.43 19.67 -2.15
C LEU A 96 7.98 19.96 -3.58
N TYR A 97 8.85 19.79 -4.56
CA TYR A 97 8.56 19.96 -6.00
C TYR A 97 8.28 18.64 -6.72
N GLY A 98 8.32 17.51 -5.98
CA GLY A 98 8.09 16.17 -6.53
C GLY A 98 9.32 15.59 -7.25
N GLN A 99 10.52 16.15 -7.02
CA GLN A 99 11.77 15.61 -7.56
C GLN A 99 12.36 14.62 -6.56
N ASP A 100 12.79 13.47 -7.05
CA ASP A 100 13.48 12.49 -6.22
C ASP A 100 14.74 13.08 -5.59
N TRP A 101 14.98 12.79 -4.32
CA TRP A 101 16.21 13.15 -3.66
C TRP A 101 17.39 12.48 -4.38
N PRO A 102 18.41 13.23 -4.84
CA PRO A 102 19.52 12.70 -5.65
C PRO A 102 20.36 11.66 -4.90
N ASP A 103 20.36 11.69 -3.58
CA ASP A 103 21.06 10.78 -2.68
C ASP A 103 20.16 9.66 -2.11
N ASN A 104 19.05 9.34 -2.77
CA ASN A 104 18.18 8.25 -2.33
C ASN A 104 18.91 6.90 -2.22
N ALA A 105 19.90 6.65 -3.07
CA ALA A 105 20.71 5.42 -2.97
C ALA A 105 21.46 5.35 -1.64
N GLU A 106 22.18 6.42 -1.27
CA GLU A 106 22.95 6.53 -0.03
C GLU A 106 22.06 6.47 1.21
N ARG A 107 20.95 7.21 1.19
CA ARG A 107 19.95 7.26 2.28
C ARG A 107 19.43 5.86 2.60
N TYR A 108 18.99 5.13 1.58
CA TYR A 108 18.41 3.81 1.80
C TYR A 108 19.47 2.71 1.93
N ALA A 109 20.67 2.85 1.35
CA ALA A 109 21.79 1.98 1.69
C ALA A 109 22.15 2.10 3.17
N TYR A 110 22.13 3.33 3.72
CA TYR A 110 22.32 3.58 5.14
C TYR A 110 21.28 2.90 6.03
N LEU A 111 19.99 3.01 5.69
CA LEU A 111 18.90 2.28 6.37
C LEU A 111 19.16 0.77 6.38
N ASN A 112 19.53 0.21 5.21
CA ASN A 112 19.79 -1.22 5.07
C ASN A 112 20.98 -1.68 5.92
N ARG A 113 22.07 -0.91 5.96
CA ARG A 113 23.23 -1.21 6.83
C ARG A 113 22.85 -1.22 8.31
N MET A 114 22.11 -0.19 8.77
CA MET A 114 21.61 -0.17 10.15
C MET A 114 20.70 -1.35 10.44
N GLY A 115 19.81 -1.72 9.50
CA GLY A 115 18.96 -2.90 9.60
C GLY A 115 19.74 -4.21 9.71
N VAL A 116 20.82 -4.37 8.94
CA VAL A 116 21.72 -5.53 9.00
C VAL A 116 22.43 -5.60 10.35
N GLU A 117 22.98 -4.49 10.85
CA GLU A 117 23.66 -4.46 12.15
C GLU A 117 22.71 -4.81 13.29
N LEU A 118 21.47 -4.30 13.25
CA LEU A 118 20.44 -4.66 14.21
C LEU A 118 20.05 -6.13 14.10
N ALA A 119 19.81 -6.63 12.88
CA ALA A 119 19.41 -8.01 12.65
C ALA A 119 20.48 -9.02 13.10
N GLN A 120 21.75 -8.65 12.99
CA GLN A 120 22.90 -9.43 13.45
C GLN A 120 23.16 -9.30 14.97
N GLY A 121 22.43 -8.38 15.67
CA GLY A 121 22.62 -8.13 17.10
C GLY A 121 23.95 -7.41 17.43
N ARG A 122 24.47 -6.60 16.51
CA ARG A 122 25.75 -5.89 16.67
C ARG A 122 25.61 -4.47 17.24
N ILE A 123 24.39 -4.00 17.47
CA ILE A 123 24.13 -2.72 18.13
C ILE A 123 24.03 -2.94 19.64
N PRO A 124 24.99 -2.47 20.47
CA PRO A 124 25.13 -2.94 21.88
C PRO A 124 23.97 -2.62 22.80
N PHE A 125 23.18 -1.59 22.51
CA PHE A 125 22.05 -1.12 23.34
C PHE A 125 20.68 -1.61 22.83
N LEU A 126 20.68 -2.47 21.78
CA LEU A 126 19.49 -3.11 21.23
C LEU A 126 19.49 -4.62 21.52
N PRO A 127 18.36 -5.32 21.30
CA PRO A 127 18.31 -6.76 21.55
C PRO A 127 19.31 -7.51 20.68
N GLY A 128 19.65 -8.71 21.12
CA GLY A 128 20.53 -9.60 20.37
C GLY A 128 19.92 -10.00 19.00
N ARG A 129 20.63 -10.86 18.31
CA ARG A 129 20.33 -11.28 16.95
C ARG A 129 18.86 -11.63 16.69
N MET A 130 18.35 -11.21 15.54
CA MET A 130 17.03 -11.58 15.04
C MET A 130 17.06 -12.96 14.36
N ASP A 131 15.93 -13.65 14.35
CA ASP A 131 15.76 -14.90 13.63
C ASP A 131 15.50 -14.66 12.14
N LEU A 132 14.79 -13.56 11.83
CA LEU A 132 14.38 -13.20 10.48
C LEU A 132 14.44 -11.68 10.28
N LEU A 133 14.92 -11.25 9.10
CA LEU A 133 14.80 -9.88 8.60
C LEU A 133 13.75 -9.87 7.49
N HIS A 134 12.67 -9.11 7.69
CA HIS A 134 11.61 -8.88 6.73
C HIS A 134 11.78 -7.49 6.10
N ALA A 135 12.32 -7.47 4.89
CA ALA A 135 12.54 -6.25 4.11
C ALA A 135 11.31 -5.89 3.28
N HIS A 136 11.03 -4.59 3.13
CA HIS A 136 9.86 -4.11 2.42
C HIS A 136 10.24 -3.15 1.29
N ASP A 137 9.87 -3.50 0.05
CA ASP A 137 10.12 -2.77 -1.20
C ASP A 137 11.62 -2.48 -1.45
N TRP A 138 11.91 -1.71 -2.50
CA TRP A 138 13.28 -1.42 -2.92
C TRP A 138 14.10 -0.71 -1.85
N GLN A 139 13.47 0.07 -0.98
CA GLN A 139 14.14 0.83 0.06
C GLN A 139 14.83 -0.05 1.11
N ALA A 140 14.34 -1.26 1.30
CA ALA A 140 14.90 -2.24 2.24
C ALA A 140 15.52 -3.46 1.52
N ALA A 141 15.41 -3.54 0.21
CA ALA A 141 15.82 -4.71 -0.57
C ALA A 141 17.33 -4.95 -0.63
N LEU A 142 18.14 -3.97 -0.27
CA LEU A 142 19.60 -4.15 -0.21
C LEU A 142 20.03 -5.00 1.01
N ALA A 143 19.23 -5.05 2.09
CA ALA A 143 19.59 -5.78 3.31
C ALA A 143 19.77 -7.30 3.11
N PRO A 144 18.89 -8.03 2.39
CA PRO A 144 19.15 -9.42 2.04
C PRO A 144 20.46 -9.63 1.26
N TYR A 145 20.80 -8.73 0.34
CA TYR A 145 22.05 -8.80 -0.40
C TYR A 145 23.26 -8.57 0.52
N LEU A 146 23.25 -7.56 1.38
CA LEU A 146 24.32 -7.32 2.35
C LEU A 146 24.55 -8.53 3.27
N LEU A 147 23.48 -9.14 3.77
CA LEU A 147 23.56 -10.38 4.57
C LEU A 147 24.12 -11.57 3.78
N ALA A 148 23.79 -11.67 2.49
CA ALA A 148 24.35 -12.69 1.61
C ALA A 148 25.85 -12.48 1.39
N LEU A 149 26.32 -11.24 1.23
CA LEU A 149 27.76 -10.92 1.14
C LEU A 149 28.53 -11.35 2.41
N GLU A 150 27.96 -11.09 3.59
CA GLU A 150 28.57 -11.56 4.86
C GLU A 150 28.63 -13.09 4.94
N SER A 151 27.61 -13.78 4.41
CA SER A 151 27.58 -15.25 4.40
C SER A 151 28.64 -15.85 3.50
N ARG A 152 29.09 -15.17 2.44
CA ARG A 152 30.20 -15.63 1.57
C ARG A 152 31.51 -15.79 2.35
N ILE A 153 31.70 -15.03 3.43
CA ILE A 153 32.87 -15.13 4.33
C ILE A 153 32.59 -15.96 5.59
N GLY A 154 31.51 -16.74 5.58
CA GLY A 154 31.16 -17.68 6.66
C GLY A 154 30.42 -17.07 7.86
N ALA A 155 29.98 -15.82 7.80
CA ALA A 155 29.20 -15.21 8.86
C ALA A 155 27.77 -15.82 8.89
N PRO A 156 27.28 -16.25 10.08
CA PRO A 156 25.92 -16.69 10.21
C PRO A 156 24.96 -15.49 10.06
N ARG A 157 23.81 -15.69 9.40
CA ARG A 157 22.83 -14.62 9.19
C ARG A 157 21.39 -15.02 9.60
N PRO A 158 20.50 -14.07 9.91
CA PRO A 158 19.07 -14.35 9.99
C PRO A 158 18.55 -14.85 8.63
N ALA A 159 17.39 -15.50 8.62
CA ALA A 159 16.64 -15.71 7.39
C ALA A 159 16.14 -14.35 6.86
N THR A 160 15.88 -14.28 5.56
CA THR A 160 15.43 -13.03 4.92
C THR A 160 14.17 -13.28 4.11
N LEU A 161 13.19 -12.38 4.29
CA LEU A 161 12.00 -12.26 3.47
C LEU A 161 11.98 -10.88 2.84
N LEU A 162 11.70 -10.78 1.54
CA LEU A 162 11.45 -9.52 0.86
C LEU A 162 10.00 -9.46 0.40
N SER A 163 9.25 -8.46 0.89
CA SER A 163 7.89 -8.15 0.42
C SER A 163 7.92 -7.09 -0.68
N ILE A 164 7.27 -7.40 -1.80
CA ILE A 164 7.05 -6.49 -2.93
C ILE A 164 5.67 -5.87 -2.77
N HIS A 165 5.60 -4.57 -2.46
CA HIS A 165 4.34 -3.85 -2.39
C HIS A 165 3.95 -3.26 -3.75
N ASN A 166 4.93 -2.78 -4.52
CA ASN A 166 4.72 -2.32 -5.88
C ASN A 166 5.98 -2.48 -6.73
N LEU A 167 5.95 -3.42 -7.67
CA LEU A 167 7.09 -3.75 -8.55
C LEU A 167 7.51 -2.59 -9.48
N ALA A 168 6.65 -1.58 -9.67
CA ALA A 168 6.96 -0.40 -10.48
C ALA A 168 8.11 0.43 -9.88
N TYR A 169 8.35 0.33 -8.59
CA TYR A 169 9.43 1.04 -7.89
C TYR A 169 10.60 0.11 -7.64
N GLN A 170 11.70 0.31 -8.37
CA GLN A 170 12.79 -0.66 -8.45
C GLN A 170 14.10 -0.19 -7.81
N GLY A 171 14.18 1.07 -7.36
CA GLY A 171 15.40 1.63 -6.80
C GLY A 171 16.58 1.48 -7.75
N ARG A 172 16.49 2.10 -8.95
CA ARG A 172 17.49 2.01 -10.02
C ARG A 172 18.42 3.21 -9.95
N PHE A 173 19.71 2.94 -9.85
CA PHE A 173 20.75 3.94 -9.64
C PHE A 173 21.93 3.75 -10.60
N LEU A 174 22.78 4.75 -10.69
CA LEU A 174 23.99 4.70 -11.52
C LEU A 174 24.95 3.62 -11.03
N PRO A 175 25.60 2.84 -11.92
CA PRO A 175 26.55 1.80 -11.54
C PRO A 175 27.77 2.33 -10.76
N SER A 176 28.13 3.61 -10.94
CA SER A 176 29.22 4.26 -10.18
C SER A 176 28.97 4.27 -8.67
N LEU A 177 27.71 4.17 -8.23
CA LEU A 177 27.36 4.11 -6.81
C LEU A 177 27.79 2.80 -6.13
N LEU A 178 28.02 1.71 -6.87
CA LEU A 178 28.53 0.47 -6.28
C LEU A 178 29.83 0.72 -5.47
N SER A 179 30.80 1.43 -6.06
CA SER A 179 32.05 1.78 -5.38
C SER A 179 31.81 2.73 -4.21
N ALA A 180 30.95 3.75 -4.39
CA ALA A 180 30.61 4.70 -3.32
C ALA A 180 29.90 4.03 -2.14
N LEU A 181 29.10 3.01 -2.42
CA LEU A 181 28.40 2.20 -1.41
C LEU A 181 29.25 1.00 -0.94
N HIS A 182 30.52 0.89 -1.32
CA HIS A 182 31.40 -0.24 -0.98
C HIS A 182 30.77 -1.62 -1.29
N LEU A 183 30.14 -1.76 -2.45
CA LEU A 183 29.52 -2.98 -2.93
C LEU A 183 30.39 -3.63 -4.01
N PRO A 184 30.42 -4.98 -4.11
CA PRO A 184 31.19 -5.69 -5.11
C PRO A 184 30.72 -5.37 -6.52
N THR A 185 31.64 -5.03 -7.41
CA THR A 185 31.35 -4.76 -8.83
C THR A 185 31.17 -6.05 -9.64
N GLU A 186 31.68 -7.16 -9.18
CA GLU A 186 31.52 -8.49 -9.79
C GLU A 186 30.06 -8.98 -9.81
N ASP A 187 29.21 -8.52 -8.89
CA ASP A 187 27.79 -8.85 -8.88
C ASP A 187 26.96 -7.96 -9.84
N PHE A 188 27.59 -6.95 -10.49
CA PHE A 188 26.92 -6.08 -11.44
C PHE A 188 26.96 -6.67 -12.86
N HIS A 189 26.03 -7.55 -13.14
CA HIS A 189 25.84 -8.18 -14.45
C HIS A 189 24.35 -8.56 -14.63
N PRO A 190 23.88 -8.90 -15.86
CA PRO A 190 22.46 -9.16 -16.13
C PRO A 190 21.82 -10.26 -15.28
N ALA A 191 22.57 -11.31 -14.89
CA ALA A 191 22.08 -12.34 -13.97
C ALA A 191 22.24 -11.95 -12.49
N GLY A 192 22.89 -10.83 -12.19
CA GLY A 192 23.09 -10.24 -10.86
C GLY A 192 22.25 -8.99 -10.66
N THR A 193 22.87 -7.96 -10.10
CA THR A 193 22.18 -6.75 -9.62
C THR A 193 21.92 -5.69 -10.69
N GLU A 194 22.41 -5.90 -11.92
CA GLU A 194 22.20 -5.01 -13.07
C GLU A 194 20.79 -5.15 -13.63
N LEU A 195 20.11 -4.03 -13.91
CA LEU A 195 18.82 -3.95 -14.58
C LEU A 195 18.81 -2.79 -15.59
N TYR A 196 18.85 -3.12 -16.89
CA TYR A 196 18.88 -2.14 -17.97
C TYR A 196 19.95 -1.05 -17.80
N GLY A 197 21.19 -1.45 -17.51
CA GLY A 197 22.34 -0.57 -17.31
C GLY A 197 22.39 0.13 -15.94
N SER A 198 21.44 -0.13 -15.05
CA SER A 198 21.36 0.46 -13.71
C SER A 198 21.61 -0.59 -12.63
N PHE A 199 22.16 -0.18 -11.49
CA PHE A 199 22.16 -0.98 -10.27
C PHE A 199 20.80 -0.89 -9.62
N SER A 200 20.09 -2.02 -9.44
CA SER A 200 18.76 -2.07 -8.85
C SER A 200 18.79 -2.70 -7.47
N PHE A 201 18.35 -1.94 -6.46
CA PHE A 201 18.21 -2.43 -5.08
C PHE A 201 17.16 -3.54 -5.01
N LEU A 202 16.01 -3.34 -5.67
CA LEU A 202 14.96 -4.34 -5.67
C LEU A 202 15.44 -5.65 -6.28
N LYS A 203 16.10 -5.60 -7.44
CA LYS A 203 16.64 -6.81 -8.09
C LYS A 203 17.66 -7.51 -7.21
N ALA A 204 18.55 -6.79 -6.55
CA ALA A 204 19.46 -7.36 -5.57
C ALA A 204 18.72 -8.13 -4.48
N GLY A 205 17.70 -7.51 -3.89
CA GLY A 205 16.86 -8.20 -2.90
C GLY A 205 16.13 -9.41 -3.45
N LEU A 206 15.56 -9.32 -4.65
CA LEU A 206 14.88 -10.45 -5.32
C LEU A 206 15.80 -11.64 -5.57
N ILE A 207 17.08 -11.43 -5.82
CA ILE A 207 18.04 -12.50 -6.04
C ILE A 207 18.48 -13.15 -4.72
N TYR A 208 18.74 -12.33 -3.69
CA TYR A 208 19.46 -12.78 -2.50
C TYR A 208 18.58 -13.04 -1.26
N ALA A 209 17.30 -12.63 -1.26
CA ALA A 209 16.37 -13.01 -0.18
C ALA A 209 16.08 -14.53 -0.21
N ASP A 210 15.91 -15.13 0.97
CA ASP A 210 15.59 -16.57 1.09
C ASP A 210 14.17 -16.86 0.58
N ALA A 211 13.21 -15.95 0.81
CA ALA A 211 11.87 -16.01 0.25
C ALA A 211 11.39 -14.63 -0.18
N LEU A 212 10.35 -14.64 -1.00
CA LEU A 212 9.68 -13.46 -1.53
C LEU A 212 8.20 -13.50 -1.17
N SER A 213 7.63 -12.34 -0.85
CA SER A 213 6.18 -12.21 -0.78
C SER A 213 5.71 -11.00 -1.58
N THR A 214 4.44 -11.01 -1.94
CA THR A 214 3.75 -9.84 -2.49
C THR A 214 2.34 -9.77 -1.92
N VAL A 215 1.66 -8.66 -2.19
CA VAL A 215 0.49 -8.21 -1.44
C VAL A 215 -0.86 -8.74 -1.93
N SER A 216 -0.85 -9.68 -2.87
CA SER A 216 -2.04 -10.47 -3.24
C SER A 216 -1.67 -11.73 -4.03
N PRO A 217 -2.46 -12.81 -3.99
CA PRO A 217 -2.26 -14.01 -4.78
C PRO A 217 -2.30 -13.74 -6.30
N ARG A 218 -3.25 -12.94 -6.76
CA ARG A 218 -3.37 -12.55 -8.17
C ARG A 218 -2.19 -11.73 -8.63
N TYR A 219 -1.75 -10.77 -7.83
CA TYR A 219 -0.56 -9.96 -8.17
C TYR A 219 0.71 -10.81 -8.23
N ALA A 220 0.87 -11.81 -7.37
CA ALA A 220 1.98 -12.75 -7.45
C ALA A 220 2.04 -13.47 -8.81
N GLN A 221 0.90 -13.79 -9.41
CA GLN A 221 0.82 -14.36 -10.75
C GLN A 221 1.11 -13.31 -11.83
N GLU A 222 0.54 -12.13 -11.71
CA GLU A 222 0.66 -11.04 -12.70
C GLU A 222 2.11 -10.58 -12.87
N ILE A 223 2.86 -10.35 -11.79
CA ILE A 223 4.26 -9.88 -11.84
C ILE A 223 5.25 -10.89 -12.46
N GLN A 224 4.83 -12.13 -12.67
CA GLN A 224 5.58 -13.14 -13.39
C GLN A 224 5.33 -13.08 -14.92
N THR A 225 4.47 -12.19 -15.40
CA THR A 225 4.17 -12.00 -16.84
C THR A 225 4.96 -10.83 -17.41
N GLU A 226 5.23 -10.85 -18.73
CA GLU A 226 5.91 -9.73 -19.41
C GLU A 226 5.15 -8.42 -19.25
N THR A 227 3.82 -8.46 -19.24
CA THR A 227 2.97 -7.27 -19.14
C THR A 227 3.12 -6.55 -17.80
N PHE A 228 3.22 -7.28 -16.69
CA PHE A 228 3.23 -6.71 -15.34
C PHE A 228 4.58 -6.89 -14.62
N GLY A 229 5.49 -7.67 -15.16
CA GLY A 229 6.78 -7.97 -14.54
C GLY A 229 7.83 -6.86 -14.64
N MET A 230 7.54 -5.78 -15.37
CA MET A 230 8.37 -4.56 -15.45
C MET A 230 9.86 -4.84 -15.68
N GLY A 231 10.17 -5.83 -16.53
CA GLY A 231 11.52 -6.27 -16.85
C GLY A 231 12.11 -7.30 -15.86
N LEU A 232 11.36 -7.70 -14.84
CA LEU A 232 11.77 -8.69 -13.83
C LEU A 232 10.98 -10.01 -13.91
N ALA A 233 10.09 -10.15 -14.91
CA ALA A 233 9.24 -11.34 -15.08
C ALA A 233 10.04 -12.65 -15.08
N GLY A 234 11.11 -12.74 -15.87
CA GLY A 234 11.95 -13.93 -15.93
C GLY A 234 12.62 -14.30 -14.60
N LEU A 235 13.06 -13.30 -13.82
CA LEU A 235 13.60 -13.54 -12.48
C LEU A 235 12.50 -14.04 -11.53
N LEU A 236 11.32 -13.43 -11.55
CA LEU A 236 10.20 -13.81 -10.69
C LEU A 236 9.65 -15.19 -11.06
N GLN A 237 9.63 -15.54 -12.35
CA GLN A 237 9.31 -16.91 -12.81
C GLN A 237 10.34 -17.95 -12.29
N ALA A 238 11.62 -17.63 -12.39
CA ALA A 238 12.68 -18.49 -11.87
C ALA A 238 12.60 -18.68 -10.35
N ARG A 239 12.02 -17.70 -9.63
CA ARG A 239 11.80 -17.70 -8.18
C ARG A 239 10.33 -17.97 -7.79
N SER A 240 9.52 -18.51 -8.71
CA SER A 240 8.09 -18.76 -8.46
C SER A 240 7.81 -19.66 -7.25
N GLY A 241 8.70 -20.62 -6.97
CA GLY A 241 8.60 -21.49 -5.79
C GLY A 241 8.87 -20.80 -4.45
N ASP A 242 9.54 -19.65 -4.48
CA ASP A 242 9.87 -18.85 -3.30
C ASP A 242 8.93 -17.64 -3.14
N LEU A 243 8.05 -17.37 -4.11
CA LEU A 243 7.16 -16.23 -4.15
C LEU A 243 5.77 -16.58 -3.64
N THR A 244 5.34 -15.95 -2.56
CA THR A 244 4.01 -16.12 -1.98
C THR A 244 3.20 -14.83 -2.09
N GLY A 245 1.98 -14.89 -2.63
CA GLY A 245 1.02 -13.78 -2.59
C GLY A 245 0.20 -13.84 -1.31
N ILE A 246 0.28 -12.84 -0.45
CA ILE A 246 -0.48 -12.73 0.80
C ILE A 246 -1.30 -11.45 0.74
N LEU A 247 -2.62 -11.58 0.78
CA LEU A 247 -3.52 -10.44 0.69
C LEU A 247 -3.40 -9.56 1.95
N ASN A 248 -3.21 -8.25 1.78
CA ASN A 248 -3.22 -7.32 2.91
C ASN A 248 -4.60 -7.25 3.57
N GLY A 249 -4.61 -6.93 4.86
CA GLY A 249 -5.83 -6.56 5.58
C GLY A 249 -6.01 -5.03 5.68
N ILE A 250 -7.06 -4.64 6.36
CA ILE A 250 -7.32 -3.25 6.78
C ILE A 250 -7.42 -3.16 8.30
N ASP A 251 -7.22 -1.96 8.85
CA ASP A 251 -7.55 -1.68 10.25
C ASP A 251 -9.07 -1.51 10.37
N ASP A 252 -9.76 -2.60 10.69
CA ASP A 252 -11.21 -2.69 10.82
C ASP A 252 -11.75 -2.06 12.12
N THR A 253 -10.89 -1.62 13.02
CA THR A 253 -11.26 -0.80 14.16
C THR A 253 -11.37 0.68 13.78
N ARG A 254 -10.45 1.18 12.96
CA ARG A 254 -10.42 2.54 12.44
C ARG A 254 -11.44 2.73 11.31
N TRP A 255 -11.50 1.80 10.37
CA TRP A 255 -12.45 1.78 9.25
C TRP A 255 -13.70 0.99 9.64
N ASN A 256 -14.54 1.57 10.50
CA ASN A 256 -15.70 0.89 11.05
C ASN A 256 -16.92 1.84 11.15
N PRO A 257 -17.93 1.67 10.28
CA PRO A 257 -19.09 2.56 10.24
C PRO A 257 -19.94 2.55 11.52
N THR A 258 -19.72 1.57 12.43
CA THR A 258 -20.44 1.53 13.71
C THR A 258 -19.88 2.50 14.77
N ALA A 259 -18.63 2.96 14.61
CA ALA A 259 -17.93 3.75 15.62
C ALA A 259 -17.04 4.87 15.03
N ASP A 260 -17.08 5.08 13.73
CA ASP A 260 -16.23 6.06 13.03
C ASP A 260 -16.57 7.50 13.45
N PRO A 261 -15.62 8.23 14.05
CA PRO A 261 -15.88 9.57 14.56
C PRO A 261 -16.09 10.63 13.48
N TYR A 262 -15.75 10.34 12.22
CA TYR A 262 -15.94 11.27 11.09
C TYR A 262 -17.36 11.29 10.53
N LEU A 263 -18.22 10.32 10.92
CA LEU A 263 -19.55 10.16 10.35
C LEU A 263 -20.61 10.96 11.09
N VAL A 264 -21.57 11.50 10.36
CA VAL A 264 -22.75 12.17 10.93
C VAL A 264 -23.76 11.18 11.51
N ALA A 265 -23.70 9.91 11.13
CA ALA A 265 -24.55 8.85 11.65
C ALA A 265 -23.82 7.50 11.50
N HIS A 266 -23.82 6.72 12.57
CA HIS A 266 -23.31 5.36 12.55
C HIS A 266 -24.36 4.40 11.97
N TYR A 267 -23.88 3.29 11.42
CA TYR A 267 -24.73 2.23 10.86
C TYR A 267 -23.99 0.88 10.84
N ASP A 268 -24.75 -0.19 10.66
CA ASP A 268 -24.27 -1.55 10.58
C ASP A 268 -25.05 -2.36 9.53
N THR A 269 -24.75 -3.66 9.45
CA THR A 269 -25.43 -4.59 8.52
C THR A 269 -26.92 -4.75 8.77
N ASP A 270 -27.39 -4.55 10.00
CA ASP A 270 -28.78 -4.72 10.37
C ASP A 270 -29.59 -3.45 10.10
N ASN A 271 -28.93 -2.28 10.24
CA ASN A 271 -29.57 -0.98 10.05
C ASN A 271 -28.72 -0.03 9.20
N LEU A 272 -29.04 0.07 7.91
CA LEU A 272 -28.40 0.95 6.94
C LEU A 272 -28.96 2.39 6.92
N ALA A 273 -29.87 2.77 7.82
CA ALA A 273 -30.47 4.12 7.83
C ALA A 273 -29.41 5.23 8.03
N GLY A 274 -28.36 4.96 8.81
CA GLY A 274 -27.22 5.86 8.98
C GLY A 274 -26.48 6.14 7.67
N LYS A 275 -26.31 5.14 6.79
CA LYS A 275 -25.67 5.30 5.49
C LYS A 275 -26.43 6.30 4.59
N ALA A 276 -27.76 6.23 4.57
CA ALA A 276 -28.58 7.20 3.82
C ALA A 276 -28.41 8.64 4.35
N ARG A 277 -28.26 8.81 5.67
CA ARG A 277 -27.94 10.10 6.28
C ARG A 277 -26.55 10.59 5.92
N CYS A 278 -25.55 9.70 5.90
CA CYS A 278 -24.18 10.04 5.47
C CYS A 278 -24.17 10.48 3.99
N LYS A 279 -24.94 9.82 3.10
CA LYS A 279 -25.08 10.24 1.69
C LYS A 279 -25.62 11.67 1.58
N SER A 280 -26.76 11.95 2.22
CA SER A 280 -27.36 13.29 2.17
C SER A 280 -26.45 14.37 2.75
N ALA A 281 -25.72 14.06 3.83
CA ALA A 281 -24.76 14.97 4.44
C ALA A 281 -23.56 15.23 3.53
N LEU A 282 -23.03 14.20 2.88
CA LEU A 282 -21.92 14.31 1.92
C LEU A 282 -22.33 15.16 0.71
N GLN A 283 -23.50 14.91 0.12
CA GLN A 283 -24.03 15.70 -0.99
C GLN A 283 -24.12 17.18 -0.60
N SER A 284 -24.71 17.48 0.56
CA SER A 284 -24.84 18.85 1.06
C SER A 284 -23.49 19.51 1.35
N GLN A 285 -22.55 18.78 1.99
CA GLN A 285 -21.22 19.28 2.32
C GLN A 285 -20.41 19.66 1.06
N LEU A 286 -20.55 18.89 0.00
CA LEU A 286 -19.78 19.06 -1.25
C LEU A 286 -20.53 19.90 -2.30
N GLY A 287 -21.69 20.46 -1.98
CA GLY A 287 -22.47 21.27 -2.91
C GLY A 287 -23.13 20.49 -4.05
N LEU A 288 -23.31 19.18 -3.86
CA LEU A 288 -24.08 18.36 -4.80
C LEU A 288 -25.58 18.52 -4.52
N TYR A 289 -26.41 18.32 -5.56
CA TYR A 289 -27.87 18.31 -5.37
C TYR A 289 -28.29 17.10 -4.52
N PRO A 290 -28.90 17.29 -3.35
CA PRO A 290 -29.34 16.18 -2.52
C PRO A 290 -30.45 15.38 -3.23
N ASP A 291 -30.16 14.14 -3.61
CA ASP A 291 -31.10 13.23 -4.22
C ASP A 291 -30.78 11.79 -3.75
N PRO A 292 -31.67 11.13 -2.99
CA PRO A 292 -31.46 9.75 -2.55
C PRO A 292 -31.52 8.73 -3.71
N GLU A 293 -32.14 9.10 -4.83
CA GLU A 293 -32.35 8.23 -5.98
C GLU A 293 -31.24 8.32 -7.04
N VAL A 294 -30.31 9.24 -6.92
CA VAL A 294 -29.13 9.34 -7.80
C VAL A 294 -28.07 8.32 -7.35
N LEU A 295 -27.38 7.67 -8.27
CA LEU A 295 -26.22 6.83 -7.95
C LEU A 295 -25.01 7.73 -7.69
N LEU A 296 -24.57 7.82 -6.44
CA LEU A 296 -23.41 8.62 -6.05
C LEU A 296 -22.15 7.77 -6.11
N LEU A 297 -21.30 8.05 -7.07
CA LEU A 297 -20.01 7.38 -7.28
C LEU A 297 -18.88 8.13 -6.58
N GLY A 298 -17.95 7.41 -5.99
CA GLY A 298 -16.77 7.97 -5.34
C GLY A 298 -15.46 7.44 -5.87
N VAL A 299 -14.44 8.31 -5.87
CA VAL A 299 -13.06 7.99 -6.20
C VAL A 299 -12.16 8.61 -5.15
N ILE A 300 -11.30 7.78 -4.54
CA ILE A 300 -10.24 8.23 -3.62
C ILE A 300 -8.94 7.62 -4.12
N SER A 301 -8.09 8.41 -4.78
CA SER A 301 -6.84 7.88 -5.34
C SER A 301 -5.84 8.97 -5.69
N ARG A 302 -4.61 8.56 -5.98
CA ARG A 302 -3.70 9.44 -6.74
C ARG A 302 -4.23 9.63 -8.15
N PHE A 303 -4.21 10.86 -8.64
CA PHE A 303 -4.63 11.19 -10.00
C PHE A 303 -3.48 10.93 -10.99
N VAL A 304 -3.35 9.67 -11.38
CA VAL A 304 -2.32 9.15 -12.29
C VAL A 304 -2.94 8.12 -13.23
N GLU A 305 -2.27 7.86 -14.34
CA GLU A 305 -2.74 6.90 -15.36
C GLU A 305 -2.93 5.48 -14.78
N GLN A 306 -2.05 5.05 -13.90
CA GLN A 306 -2.16 3.75 -13.20
C GLN A 306 -3.55 3.55 -12.58
N LYS A 307 -4.14 4.59 -12.00
CA LYS A 307 -5.43 4.53 -11.30
C LYS A 307 -6.64 4.68 -12.23
N GLY A 308 -6.41 4.80 -13.54
CA GLY A 308 -7.48 4.96 -14.53
C GLY A 308 -8.20 6.31 -14.43
N THR A 309 -7.52 7.35 -13.92
CA THR A 309 -8.07 8.70 -13.79
C THR A 309 -8.51 9.26 -15.15
N ASP A 310 -7.75 8.96 -16.19
CA ASP A 310 -8.07 9.32 -17.58
C ASP A 310 -9.38 8.69 -18.05
N LEU A 311 -9.63 7.40 -17.72
CA LEU A 311 -10.86 6.69 -18.07
C LEU A 311 -12.08 7.34 -17.40
N ILE A 312 -11.96 7.67 -16.12
CA ILE A 312 -13.02 8.32 -15.34
C ILE A 312 -13.34 9.69 -15.94
N LEU A 313 -12.32 10.54 -16.14
CA LEU A 313 -12.49 11.90 -16.66
C LEU A 313 -12.99 11.94 -18.10
N GLN A 314 -12.66 10.94 -18.91
CA GLN A 314 -13.15 10.83 -20.29
C GLN A 314 -14.61 10.38 -20.32
N LEU A 315 -15.01 9.45 -19.45
CA LEU A 315 -16.36 8.89 -19.43
C LEU A 315 -17.36 9.76 -18.67
N ALA A 316 -16.91 10.55 -17.69
CA ALA A 316 -17.77 11.33 -16.82
C ALA A 316 -18.82 12.20 -17.52
N PRO A 317 -18.52 12.97 -18.59
CA PRO A 317 -19.52 13.79 -19.27
C PRO A 317 -20.71 12.98 -19.80
N GLU A 318 -20.47 11.76 -20.28
CA GLU A 318 -21.53 10.84 -20.71
C GLU A 318 -22.37 10.34 -19.54
N LEU A 319 -21.71 9.90 -18.46
CA LEU A 319 -22.38 9.37 -17.27
C LEU A 319 -23.30 10.39 -16.59
N LEU A 320 -22.95 11.68 -16.64
CA LEU A 320 -23.70 12.75 -16.01
C LEU A 320 -25.02 13.09 -16.74
N HIS A 321 -25.26 12.54 -17.92
CA HIS A 321 -26.59 12.55 -18.55
C HIS A 321 -27.55 11.54 -17.92
N GLU A 322 -27.02 10.56 -17.17
CA GLU A 322 -27.80 9.60 -16.39
C GLU A 322 -28.06 10.15 -14.97
N ARG A 323 -28.77 9.37 -14.15
CA ARG A 323 -28.94 9.73 -12.71
C ARG A 323 -27.72 9.35 -11.89
N ILE A 324 -26.61 10.02 -12.18
CA ILE A 324 -25.28 9.79 -11.54
C ILE A 324 -24.73 11.11 -11.00
N GLN A 325 -24.11 11.03 -9.85
CA GLN A 325 -23.22 12.07 -9.30
C GLN A 325 -21.84 11.48 -9.03
N LEU A 326 -20.80 12.34 -9.04
CA LEU A 326 -19.41 11.92 -8.91
C LEU A 326 -18.67 12.77 -7.87
N VAL A 327 -17.96 12.09 -6.97
CA VAL A 327 -17.06 12.71 -6.00
C VAL A 327 -15.64 12.20 -6.24
N LEU A 328 -14.67 13.12 -6.42
CA LEU A 328 -13.26 12.78 -6.56
C LEU A 328 -12.45 13.44 -5.44
N LEU A 329 -11.67 12.60 -4.72
CA LEU A 329 -10.71 13.03 -3.71
C LEU A 329 -9.33 12.51 -4.09
N GLY A 330 -8.34 13.39 -4.21
CA GLY A 330 -6.97 12.98 -4.47
C GLY A 330 -6.08 14.08 -5.01
N SER A 331 -4.84 13.72 -5.31
CA SER A 331 -3.86 14.58 -5.97
C SER A 331 -2.95 13.75 -6.86
N GLY A 332 -2.22 14.39 -7.76
CA GLY A 332 -1.34 13.70 -8.71
C GLY A 332 -0.89 14.61 -9.84
N GLU A 333 -0.93 14.12 -11.08
CA GLU A 333 -0.53 14.86 -12.26
C GLU A 333 -1.39 16.11 -12.49
N ALA A 334 -0.74 17.23 -12.78
CA ALA A 334 -1.38 18.53 -12.90
C ALA A 334 -2.49 18.55 -13.97
N ASP A 335 -2.31 17.83 -15.07
CA ASP A 335 -3.31 17.73 -16.14
C ASP A 335 -4.61 17.09 -15.63
N TYR A 336 -4.51 15.97 -14.93
CA TYR A 336 -5.68 15.30 -14.36
C TYR A 336 -6.37 16.16 -13.28
N GLN A 337 -5.60 16.84 -12.44
CA GLN A 337 -6.18 17.76 -11.46
C GLN A 337 -6.95 18.90 -12.12
N ASN A 338 -6.41 19.49 -13.19
CA ASN A 338 -7.04 20.59 -13.91
C ASN A 338 -8.31 20.14 -14.62
N ARG A 339 -8.26 18.99 -15.30
CA ARG A 339 -9.45 18.40 -15.96
C ARG A 339 -10.54 18.04 -14.94
N ALA A 340 -10.17 17.51 -13.77
CA ALA A 340 -11.14 17.24 -12.71
C ALA A 340 -11.82 18.52 -12.19
N ARG A 341 -11.06 19.63 -11.96
CA ARG A 341 -11.62 20.93 -11.58
C ARG A 341 -12.54 21.50 -12.65
N GLN A 342 -12.13 21.38 -13.91
CA GLN A 342 -12.94 21.82 -15.06
C GLN A 342 -14.27 21.07 -15.08
N LEU A 343 -14.24 19.73 -14.96
CA LEU A 343 -15.44 18.90 -14.94
C LEU A 343 -16.41 19.32 -13.82
N ALA A 344 -15.91 19.62 -12.61
CA ALA A 344 -16.74 20.10 -11.50
C ALA A 344 -17.34 21.50 -11.80
N THR A 345 -16.61 22.36 -12.50
CA THR A 345 -17.08 23.68 -12.90
C THR A 345 -18.18 23.61 -13.96
N GLU A 346 -18.06 22.68 -14.90
CA GLU A 346 -19.02 22.47 -16.00
C GLU A 346 -20.29 21.75 -15.52
N HIS A 347 -20.21 20.97 -14.42
CA HIS A 347 -21.33 20.18 -13.89
C HIS A 347 -21.60 20.48 -12.41
N PRO A 348 -21.97 21.72 -12.06
CA PRO A 348 -22.26 22.12 -10.68
C PRO A 348 -23.42 21.30 -10.12
N GLY A 349 -23.31 20.85 -8.88
CA GLY A 349 -24.32 20.03 -8.22
C GLY A 349 -24.35 18.55 -8.63
N GLN A 350 -23.54 18.15 -9.62
CA GLN A 350 -23.39 16.75 -10.05
C GLN A 350 -21.98 16.21 -9.80
N VAL A 351 -20.95 17.07 -9.87
CA VAL A 351 -19.55 16.69 -9.66
C VAL A 351 -18.94 17.52 -8.54
N ALA A 352 -18.26 16.85 -7.61
CA ALA A 352 -17.46 17.49 -6.57
C ALA A 352 -16.02 16.95 -6.62
N VAL A 353 -15.05 17.86 -6.52
CA VAL A 353 -13.62 17.54 -6.57
C VAL A 353 -12.90 18.20 -5.41
N HIS A 354 -12.16 17.39 -4.65
CA HIS A 354 -11.24 17.87 -3.63
C HIS A 354 -9.81 17.46 -4.01
N ILE A 355 -8.96 18.45 -4.27
CA ILE A 355 -7.54 18.20 -4.59
C ILE A 355 -6.73 18.23 -3.31
N GLY A 356 -6.10 17.12 -3.00
CA GLY A 356 -5.27 16.94 -1.81
C GLY A 356 -5.58 15.66 -1.06
N PHE A 357 -5.02 15.55 0.12
CA PHE A 357 -5.30 14.48 1.07
C PHE A 357 -6.16 15.02 2.22
N ASP A 358 -7.31 14.42 2.45
CA ASP A 358 -8.20 14.71 3.59
C ASP A 358 -8.78 13.39 4.10
N GLU A 359 -8.24 12.90 5.19
CA GLU A 359 -8.64 11.63 5.79
C GLU A 359 -10.10 11.65 6.26
N GLY A 360 -10.51 12.72 6.96
CA GLY A 360 -11.88 12.84 7.42
C GLY A 360 -12.89 12.88 6.27
N LEU A 361 -12.53 13.52 5.15
CA LEU A 361 -13.33 13.49 3.94
C LEU A 361 -13.33 12.09 3.30
N ALA A 362 -12.21 11.37 3.30
CA ALA A 362 -12.16 10.00 2.80
C ALA A 362 -13.17 9.09 3.53
N HIS A 363 -13.19 9.11 4.86
CA HIS A 363 -14.17 8.39 5.67
C HIS A 363 -15.62 8.77 5.34
N ARG A 364 -15.90 10.08 5.18
CA ARG A 364 -17.24 10.56 4.80
C ARG A 364 -17.63 10.16 3.38
N ILE A 365 -16.68 10.10 2.45
CA ILE A 365 -16.92 9.61 1.09
C ILE A 365 -17.29 8.13 1.14
N GLU A 366 -16.46 7.28 1.76
CA GLU A 366 -16.72 5.84 1.88
C GLU A 366 -18.12 5.56 2.48
N ALA A 367 -18.52 6.32 3.50
CA ALA A 367 -19.82 6.17 4.13
C ALA A 367 -20.97 6.73 3.30
N GLY A 368 -20.74 7.78 2.51
CA GLY A 368 -21.80 8.52 1.83
C GLY A 368 -22.06 8.11 0.39
N ILE A 369 -21.10 7.50 -0.28
CA ILE A 369 -21.29 7.06 -1.68
C ILE A 369 -22.11 5.76 -1.77
N ASP A 370 -22.71 5.54 -2.93
CA ASP A 370 -23.40 4.28 -3.22
C ASP A 370 -22.46 3.23 -3.81
N ALA A 371 -21.49 3.64 -4.65
CA ALA A 371 -20.50 2.73 -5.20
C ALA A 371 -19.13 3.43 -5.34
N PHE A 372 -18.06 2.65 -5.27
CA PHE A 372 -16.67 3.11 -5.32
C PHE A 372 -16.02 2.74 -6.66
N LEU A 373 -15.40 3.70 -7.36
CA LEU A 373 -14.75 3.46 -8.65
C LEU A 373 -13.25 3.20 -8.48
N MET A 374 -12.78 2.09 -9.01
CA MET A 374 -11.37 1.70 -8.99
C MET A 374 -10.92 1.05 -10.32
N PRO A 375 -10.92 1.82 -11.43
CA PRO A 375 -10.57 1.31 -12.76
C PRO A 375 -9.06 1.25 -12.98
N SER A 376 -8.32 0.82 -11.96
CA SER A 376 -6.85 0.76 -11.99
C SER A 376 -6.37 -0.20 -13.08
N ARG A 377 -5.38 0.24 -13.90
CA ARG A 377 -4.75 -0.62 -14.91
C ARG A 377 -3.98 -1.77 -14.28
N PHE A 378 -3.33 -1.49 -13.16
CA PHE A 378 -2.79 -2.50 -12.25
C PHE A 378 -2.91 -2.03 -10.80
N GLU A 379 -3.21 -2.96 -9.90
CA GLU A 379 -3.39 -2.68 -8.47
C GLU A 379 -2.82 -3.83 -7.65
N PRO A 380 -1.61 -3.70 -7.09
CA PRO A 380 -0.99 -4.80 -6.35
C PRO A 380 -1.89 -5.43 -5.29
N CYS A 381 -2.47 -4.63 -4.44
CA CYS A 381 -3.47 -5.04 -3.46
C CYS A 381 -4.74 -4.19 -3.57
N GLY A 382 -4.58 -2.88 -3.44
CA GLY A 382 -5.69 -1.98 -3.14
C GLY A 382 -6.17 -2.15 -1.70
N LEU A 383 -6.55 -1.04 -1.07
CA LEU A 383 -7.16 -1.04 0.26
C LEU A 383 -8.56 -0.42 0.19
N ASN A 384 -8.75 0.57 -0.68
CA ASN A 384 -9.99 1.34 -0.76
C ASN A 384 -11.20 0.47 -1.13
N GLN A 385 -11.05 -0.57 -1.97
CA GLN A 385 -12.15 -1.51 -2.24
C GLN A 385 -12.57 -2.27 -0.97
N MET A 386 -11.64 -2.56 -0.07
CA MET A 386 -11.96 -3.21 1.21
C MET A 386 -12.60 -2.21 2.19
N PHE A 387 -12.13 -0.95 2.21
CA PHE A 387 -12.81 0.11 2.97
C PHE A 387 -14.23 0.31 2.46
N SER A 388 -14.41 0.43 1.14
CA SER A 388 -15.72 0.63 0.53
C SER A 388 -16.67 -0.53 0.82
N LEU A 389 -16.21 -1.77 0.71
CA LEU A 389 -16.98 -2.96 1.10
C LEU A 389 -17.39 -2.91 2.57
N ARG A 390 -16.44 -2.57 3.46
CA ARG A 390 -16.71 -2.44 4.90
C ARG A 390 -17.76 -1.36 5.21
N TYR A 391 -17.82 -0.29 4.40
CA TYR A 391 -18.79 0.80 4.52
C TYR A 391 -20.06 0.56 3.70
N GLY A 392 -20.23 -0.59 3.08
CA GLY A 392 -21.42 -0.93 2.28
C GLY A 392 -21.53 -0.10 1.00
N SER A 393 -20.40 0.22 0.38
CA SER A 393 -20.30 0.89 -0.92
C SER A 393 -19.69 -0.11 -1.91
N PRO A 394 -20.51 -0.89 -2.64
CA PRO A 394 -20.00 -1.90 -3.58
C PRO A 394 -19.00 -1.32 -4.56
N PRO A 395 -17.80 -1.91 -4.71
CA PRO A 395 -16.78 -1.40 -5.61
C PRO A 395 -17.05 -1.82 -7.06
N ILE A 396 -16.67 -0.92 -7.98
CA ILE A 396 -16.63 -1.15 -9.43
C ILE A 396 -15.16 -1.15 -9.82
N VAL A 397 -14.60 -2.30 -10.18
CA VAL A 397 -13.15 -2.49 -10.30
C VAL A 397 -12.75 -3.16 -11.60
N HIS A 398 -11.56 -2.82 -12.09
CA HIS A 398 -10.89 -3.62 -13.11
C HIS A 398 -10.34 -4.92 -12.51
N ALA A 399 -10.40 -6.03 -13.27
CA ALA A 399 -9.98 -7.37 -12.85
C ALA A 399 -8.45 -7.52 -12.79
N THR A 400 -7.79 -6.89 -11.81
CA THR A 400 -6.32 -6.94 -11.65
C THR A 400 -5.92 -7.04 -10.18
N GLY A 401 -4.82 -7.74 -9.90
CA GLY A 401 -4.18 -7.85 -8.59
C GLY A 401 -5.16 -8.09 -7.45
N GLY A 402 -4.98 -7.39 -6.34
CA GLY A 402 -5.84 -7.55 -5.16
C GLY A 402 -7.29 -7.13 -5.37
N LEU A 403 -7.63 -6.37 -6.42
CA LEU A 403 -9.02 -6.10 -6.76
C LEU A 403 -9.73 -7.38 -7.20
N ALA A 404 -9.07 -8.21 -8.03
CA ALA A 404 -9.61 -9.50 -8.46
C ALA A 404 -9.66 -10.54 -7.34
N ASP A 405 -8.83 -10.40 -6.30
CA ASP A 405 -8.84 -11.28 -5.12
C ASP A 405 -9.94 -10.92 -4.11
N THR A 406 -10.37 -9.65 -4.07
CA THR A 406 -11.29 -9.14 -3.03
C THR A 406 -12.70 -8.85 -3.54
N VAL A 407 -12.84 -8.57 -4.84
CA VAL A 407 -14.14 -8.23 -5.45
C VAL A 407 -14.60 -9.35 -6.37
N ARG A 408 -15.82 -9.85 -6.11
CA ARG A 408 -16.50 -10.84 -6.94
C ARG A 408 -17.66 -10.18 -7.66
N ASP A 409 -17.77 -10.43 -8.95
CA ASP A 409 -18.85 -9.84 -9.76
C ASP A 409 -20.21 -10.40 -9.35
N ILE A 410 -21.19 -9.51 -9.16
CA ILE A 410 -22.53 -9.88 -8.73
C ILE A 410 -23.32 -10.61 -9.82
N ASP A 411 -23.03 -10.33 -11.09
CA ASP A 411 -23.71 -10.95 -12.22
C ASP A 411 -23.15 -12.35 -12.51
N GLU A 412 -21.89 -12.61 -12.16
CA GLU A 412 -21.26 -13.93 -12.25
C GLU A 412 -21.62 -14.83 -11.04
N ASP A 413 -21.69 -14.25 -9.85
CA ASP A 413 -22.05 -14.94 -8.62
C ASP A 413 -23.10 -14.15 -7.81
N ALA A 414 -24.35 -14.39 -8.11
CA ALA A 414 -25.47 -13.71 -7.45
C ALA A 414 -25.55 -13.98 -5.92
N ARG A 415 -24.86 -15.02 -5.40
CA ARG A 415 -24.85 -15.36 -3.97
C ARG A 415 -23.68 -14.75 -3.21
N ALA A 416 -22.49 -14.79 -3.79
CA ALA A 416 -21.25 -14.34 -3.15
C ALA A 416 -20.68 -13.04 -3.74
N GLY A 417 -21.21 -12.55 -4.88
CA GLY A 417 -20.79 -11.30 -5.49
C GLY A 417 -20.97 -10.11 -4.56
N ASN A 418 -19.96 -9.23 -4.49
CA ASN A 418 -19.93 -8.11 -3.58
C ASN A 418 -19.61 -6.76 -4.28
N GLY A 419 -19.50 -6.78 -5.61
CA GLY A 419 -19.23 -5.60 -6.43
C GLY A 419 -19.39 -5.89 -7.92
N PHE A 420 -18.80 -5.05 -8.75
CA PHE A 420 -18.83 -5.13 -10.21
C PHE A 420 -17.41 -5.20 -10.74
N VAL A 421 -17.13 -6.20 -11.56
CA VAL A 421 -15.79 -6.43 -12.12
C VAL A 421 -15.86 -6.27 -13.64
N PHE A 422 -14.86 -5.66 -14.24
CA PHE A 422 -14.76 -5.50 -15.67
C PHE A 422 -13.36 -5.79 -16.19
N ALA A 423 -13.28 -6.17 -17.46
CA ALA A 423 -12.09 -6.31 -18.28
C ALA A 423 -12.50 -6.15 -19.74
N PRO A 424 -11.64 -5.54 -20.58
CA PRO A 424 -10.34 -4.92 -20.28
C PRO A 424 -10.45 -3.56 -19.57
N ALA A 425 -9.29 -3.01 -19.13
CA ALA A 425 -9.18 -1.68 -18.49
C ALA A 425 -9.28 -0.57 -19.54
N ASP A 426 -10.48 -0.41 -20.10
CA ASP A 426 -10.80 0.62 -21.09
C ASP A 426 -12.15 1.30 -20.80
N ILE A 427 -12.51 2.24 -21.65
CA ILE A 427 -13.74 3.02 -21.48
C ILE A 427 -15.00 2.16 -21.61
N GLU A 428 -15.01 1.20 -22.52
CA GLU A 428 -16.17 0.34 -22.75
C GLU A 428 -16.43 -0.59 -21.57
N GLY A 429 -15.37 -1.22 -21.03
CA GLY A 429 -15.46 -2.05 -19.85
C GLY A 429 -15.92 -1.26 -18.61
N LEU A 430 -15.36 -0.06 -18.39
CA LEU A 430 -15.78 0.79 -17.28
C LEU A 430 -17.23 1.26 -17.45
N ARG A 431 -17.64 1.67 -18.66
CA ARG A 431 -19.01 2.08 -18.98
C ARG A 431 -20.00 0.96 -18.66
N ASP A 432 -19.76 -0.25 -19.17
CA ASP A 432 -20.63 -1.40 -18.93
C ASP A 432 -20.79 -1.68 -17.42
N ALA A 433 -19.68 -1.69 -16.67
CA ALA A 433 -19.72 -1.95 -15.24
C ALA A 433 -20.52 -0.89 -14.46
N ILE A 434 -20.38 0.40 -14.80
CA ILE A 434 -21.17 1.48 -14.20
C ILE A 434 -22.67 1.34 -14.57
N GLN A 435 -22.98 1.04 -15.82
CA GLN A 435 -24.37 0.82 -16.24
C GLN A 435 -25.01 -0.40 -15.56
N ARG A 436 -24.24 -1.48 -15.35
CA ARG A 436 -24.70 -2.64 -14.54
C ARG A 436 -24.99 -2.20 -13.11
N ALA A 437 -24.08 -1.46 -12.49
CA ALA A 437 -24.28 -0.92 -11.13
C ALA A 437 -25.53 -0.02 -11.05
N LEU A 438 -25.76 0.85 -12.03
CA LEU A 438 -26.94 1.71 -12.10
C LEU A 438 -28.23 0.89 -12.18
N ARG A 439 -28.27 -0.18 -13.03
CA ARG A 439 -29.41 -1.08 -13.08
C ARG A 439 -29.69 -1.78 -11.75
N HIS A 440 -28.67 -2.32 -11.08
CA HIS A 440 -28.80 -2.93 -9.77
C HIS A 440 -29.26 -1.94 -8.70
N PHE A 441 -28.78 -0.69 -8.75
CA PHE A 441 -29.14 0.37 -7.81
C PHE A 441 -30.64 0.74 -7.86
N GLN A 442 -31.29 0.61 -9.01
CA GLN A 442 -32.73 0.81 -9.14
C GLN A 442 -33.55 -0.23 -8.36
N HIS A 443 -32.99 -1.39 -8.06
CA HIS A 443 -33.61 -2.46 -7.28
C HIS A 443 -33.18 -2.40 -5.81
N ARG A 444 -33.78 -1.50 -5.03
CA ARG A 444 -33.34 -1.09 -3.68
C ARG A 444 -33.09 -2.23 -2.70
N GLU A 445 -33.94 -3.24 -2.65
CA GLU A 445 -33.76 -4.38 -1.74
C GLU A 445 -32.54 -5.22 -2.14
N HIS A 446 -32.36 -5.44 -3.44
CA HIS A 446 -31.21 -6.15 -3.97
C HIS A 446 -29.92 -5.37 -3.70
N TRP A 447 -29.93 -4.03 -3.90
CA TRP A 447 -28.80 -3.17 -3.58
C TRP A 447 -28.42 -3.20 -2.10
N ARG A 448 -29.43 -3.15 -1.20
CA ARG A 448 -29.17 -3.27 0.24
C ARG A 448 -28.56 -4.61 0.63
N GLU A 449 -28.96 -5.71 0.00
CA GLU A 449 -28.37 -7.02 0.26
C GLU A 449 -26.92 -7.07 -0.25
N LEU A 450 -26.61 -6.46 -1.40
CA LEU A 450 -25.25 -6.30 -1.90
C LEU A 450 -24.38 -5.51 -0.92
N GLN A 451 -24.89 -4.39 -0.39
CA GLN A 451 -24.23 -3.60 0.65
C GLN A 451 -23.92 -4.43 1.91
N ARG A 452 -24.92 -5.12 2.44
CA ARG A 452 -24.76 -6.00 3.63
C ARG A 452 -23.73 -7.10 3.40
N ARG A 453 -23.68 -7.65 2.22
CA ARG A 453 -22.74 -8.70 1.85
C ARG A 453 -21.30 -8.20 1.90
N GLY A 454 -21.04 -7.04 1.32
CA GLY A 454 -19.76 -6.38 1.45
C GLY A 454 -19.38 -6.14 2.91
N MET A 455 -20.28 -5.58 3.71
CA MET A 455 -20.03 -5.26 5.12
C MET A 455 -19.77 -6.48 6.02
N ARG A 456 -20.28 -7.68 5.67
CA ARG A 456 -20.04 -8.93 6.41
C ARG A 456 -18.70 -9.59 6.09
N GLY A 457 -17.98 -9.11 5.06
CA GLY A 457 -16.68 -9.64 4.70
C GLY A 457 -15.65 -9.44 5.82
N ASP A 458 -14.75 -10.39 5.98
CA ASP A 458 -13.58 -10.28 6.86
C ASP A 458 -12.43 -9.71 6.04
N TYR A 459 -12.05 -8.47 6.34
CA TYR A 459 -10.97 -7.75 5.68
C TYR A 459 -9.83 -7.43 6.66
N GLY A 460 -9.89 -7.95 7.90
CA GLY A 460 -8.90 -7.69 8.93
C GLY A 460 -7.54 -8.35 8.66
N TRP A 461 -6.54 -7.92 9.39
CA TRP A 461 -5.17 -8.41 9.27
C TRP A 461 -4.94 -9.83 9.80
N GLN A 462 -5.90 -10.42 10.52
CA GLN A 462 -5.73 -11.70 11.22
C GLN A 462 -5.40 -12.85 10.25
N HIS A 463 -6.04 -12.86 9.07
CA HIS A 463 -5.77 -13.89 8.06
C HIS A 463 -4.35 -13.75 7.50
N ALA A 464 -3.99 -12.55 7.05
CA ALA A 464 -2.66 -12.25 6.55
C ALA A 464 -1.56 -12.57 7.59
N ALA A 465 -1.77 -12.22 8.86
CA ALA A 465 -0.82 -12.49 9.92
C ALA A 465 -0.54 -13.99 10.07
N ARG A 466 -1.56 -14.84 10.00
CA ARG A 466 -1.39 -16.30 10.06
C ARG A 466 -0.61 -16.85 8.86
N GLU A 467 -0.85 -16.32 7.67
CA GLU A 467 -0.08 -16.70 6.47
C GLU A 467 1.39 -16.30 6.59
N TYR A 468 1.69 -15.08 7.08
CA TYR A 468 3.05 -14.66 7.36
C TYR A 468 3.70 -15.51 8.45
N VAL A 469 3.00 -15.89 9.53
CA VAL A 469 3.52 -16.82 10.56
C VAL A 469 3.90 -18.16 9.96
N ALA A 470 3.05 -18.69 9.06
CA ALA A 470 3.34 -19.96 8.37
C ALA A 470 4.61 -19.84 7.51
N LEU A 471 4.76 -18.75 6.74
CA LEU A 471 5.92 -18.47 5.92
C LEU A 471 7.21 -18.30 6.77
N TYR A 472 7.14 -17.57 7.89
CA TYR A 472 8.28 -17.41 8.79
C TYR A 472 8.75 -18.73 9.39
N ARG A 473 7.81 -19.62 9.77
CA ARG A 473 8.13 -20.97 10.30
C ARG A 473 8.79 -21.87 9.25
N GLN A 474 8.43 -21.73 7.98
CA GLN A 474 9.10 -22.43 6.89
C GLN A 474 10.56 -21.96 6.73
N LEU A 475 10.80 -20.66 6.86
CA LEU A 475 12.15 -20.07 6.77
C LEU A 475 13.03 -20.36 7.99
N ARG A 476 12.43 -20.59 9.15
CA ARG A 476 13.11 -20.89 10.42
C ARG A 476 12.41 -22.02 11.19
N PRO A 477 12.55 -23.27 10.72
CA PRO A 477 12.02 -24.41 11.47
C PRO A 477 12.64 -24.49 12.86
N GLY A 478 11.79 -24.44 13.91
CA GLY A 478 12.21 -24.58 15.32
C GLY A 478 12.62 -23.29 16.03
N ALA A 479 12.40 -22.09 15.43
CA ALA A 479 12.58 -20.80 16.11
C ALA A 479 11.31 -20.36 16.87
#